data_2b543f6fe6b8b4027357c6a6f095844f
#
_entry.id   2b543f6fe6b8b4027357c6a6f095844f
#
_cell.length_a   1.000
_cell.length_b   1.000
_cell.length_c   1.000
_cell.angle_alpha   90.00
_cell.angle_beta   90.00
_cell.angle_gamma   90.00
#
_symmetry.space_group_name_H-M   'P 1'
#
loop_
_entity.id
_entity.type
_entity.pdbx_description
1 polymer ?
#
loop_
_entity_poly.entity_id
_entity_poly.type
_entity_poly.pdbx_seq_one_letter_code
_entity_poly.pdbx_strand_id
1 'polypeptide(L)'
;DSIFGNRTATFNMKVYELTYFLSPLDPLQNFERNKQYYSNTDFFEQGFVGAKLCDTPYNLNFDELRFNYKEDDPETEDVDERSKVQTRLSPRIRVPLDIDFFQTKIIDNEGGDPLSNYENFTRFFKGIVIRADNFSDDLYMLLDINNANIKIEYDYNFNNLNGTLDNTSDDVIEINSKVFSLSFNGIRFNTLNHLDVSGEIEKEVQLGQNNIPSKKSYLNGNGYFSTIKLFDKQDSQNELLNDLRKNRWLVSEANLFLYVDQDHYVSSEDLIERLYLFNYSNGSPVIDFTLDNSVNNNQKNRDKFIFGGFLEYDDLDRPYRYKFRITNHVNRLIRKDSTNYTIAISPANGINSIAYKRAQTSGQEFINYPSISILSPLGVVLHGSGGDETDSSKIELEIFYTEY
;
A
#
# COMPACT_ATOMS: atom_id res chain seq x y z
N ASP A 1 2.05 5.37 13.36
CA ASP A 1 0.85 5.57 12.54
C ASP A 1 0.82 4.70 11.27
N SER A 2 1.72 3.71 11.18
CA SER A 2 1.83 2.83 10.02
C SER A 2 2.00 1.37 10.44
N ILE A 3 1.51 1.03 11.63
CA ILE A 3 1.58 -0.29 12.22
C ILE A 3 0.18 -0.68 12.69
N PHE A 4 -0.27 -1.84 12.22
CA PHE A 4 -1.60 -2.39 12.47
C PHE A 4 -1.46 -3.77 13.10
N GLY A 5 -2.41 -4.16 13.95
CA GLY A 5 -2.37 -5.42 14.69
C GLY A 5 -1.52 -5.36 15.96
N ASN A 6 -0.98 -6.49 16.38
CA ASN A 6 -0.26 -6.61 17.64
C ASN A 6 1.17 -6.06 17.55
N ARG A 7 1.41 -4.90 18.17
CA ARG A 7 2.71 -4.21 18.19
C ARG A 7 3.81 -4.96 18.96
N THR A 8 3.44 -5.98 19.74
CA THR A 8 4.40 -6.82 20.48
C THR A 8 4.72 -8.12 19.76
N ALA A 9 4.11 -8.36 18.58
CA ALA A 9 4.41 -9.52 17.77
C ALA A 9 5.88 -9.56 17.37
N THR A 10 6.45 -10.78 17.40
CA THR A 10 7.79 -11.05 16.92
C THR A 10 7.72 -11.56 15.49
N PHE A 11 8.76 -11.30 14.71
CA PHE A 11 8.87 -11.79 13.33
C PHE A 11 10.33 -11.96 12.94
N ASN A 12 10.61 -12.65 11.85
CA ASN A 12 11.95 -12.69 11.28
C ASN A 12 12.07 -11.64 10.19
N MET A 13 13.07 -10.76 10.34
CA MET A 13 13.48 -9.84 9.29
C MET A 13 14.55 -10.51 8.43
N LYS A 14 14.26 -10.69 7.17
CA LYS A 14 15.17 -11.29 6.17
C LYS A 14 15.51 -10.27 5.10
N VAL A 15 16.77 -10.22 4.75
CA VAL A 15 17.27 -9.38 3.65
C VAL A 15 18.09 -10.26 2.71
N TYR A 16 17.87 -10.08 1.41
CA TYR A 16 18.57 -10.84 0.37
C TYR A 16 19.11 -9.89 -0.70
N GLU A 17 20.14 -10.29 -1.40
CA GLU A 17 20.56 -9.65 -2.64
C GLU A 17 19.50 -9.85 -3.71
N LEU A 18 19.17 -8.80 -4.46
CA LEU A 18 18.38 -8.88 -5.68
C LEU A 18 19.31 -9.11 -6.87
N THR A 19 19.13 -10.23 -7.57
CA THR A 19 19.97 -10.59 -8.74
C THR A 19 19.35 -10.21 -10.07
N TYR A 20 18.12 -9.72 -10.06
CA TYR A 20 17.38 -9.26 -11.23
C TYR A 20 17.39 -7.73 -11.33
N PHE A 21 17.74 -7.20 -12.51
CA PHE A 21 17.73 -5.75 -12.73
C PHE A 21 16.30 -5.24 -12.96
N LEU A 22 15.84 -4.36 -12.09
CA LEU A 22 14.55 -3.68 -12.24
C LEU A 22 14.67 -2.56 -13.27
N SER A 23 14.22 -2.81 -14.49
CA SER A 23 14.24 -1.82 -15.56
C SER A 23 13.04 -0.88 -15.48
N PRO A 24 13.19 0.43 -15.65
CA PRO A 24 12.06 1.37 -15.76
C PRO A 24 11.29 1.18 -17.06
N LEU A 25 11.95 0.74 -18.11
CA LEU A 25 11.34 0.51 -19.42
C LEU A 25 11.28 -0.98 -19.73
N ASP A 26 10.25 -1.39 -20.45
CA ASP A 26 10.02 -2.80 -20.80
C ASP A 26 10.86 -3.24 -22.00
N PRO A 27 11.86 -4.13 -21.82
CA PRO A 27 12.66 -4.66 -22.92
C PRO A 27 11.81 -5.40 -23.97
N LEU A 28 10.69 -6.02 -23.55
CA LEU A 28 9.78 -6.76 -24.45
C LEU A 28 8.94 -5.82 -25.33
N GLN A 29 8.92 -4.54 -25.01
CA GLN A 29 8.25 -3.48 -25.77
C GLN A 29 9.27 -2.51 -26.38
N ASN A 30 10.46 -3.00 -26.74
CA ASN A 30 11.58 -2.21 -27.33
C ASN A 30 11.93 -0.96 -26.49
N PHE A 31 11.74 -0.99 -25.18
CA PHE A 31 11.95 0.13 -24.26
C PHE A 31 11.03 1.37 -24.54
N GLU A 32 9.93 1.19 -25.26
CA GLU A 32 8.99 2.28 -25.57
C GLU A 32 7.97 2.53 -24.45
N ARG A 33 7.79 1.56 -23.55
CA ARG A 33 6.81 1.63 -22.45
C ARG A 33 7.45 1.32 -21.11
N ASN A 34 6.84 1.87 -20.06
CA ASN A 34 7.22 1.53 -18.70
C ASN A 34 6.95 0.06 -18.41
N LYS A 35 7.95 -0.61 -17.84
CA LYS A 35 7.79 -1.99 -17.38
C LYS A 35 6.83 -2.03 -16.19
N GLN A 36 5.90 -2.97 -16.23
CA GLN A 36 4.95 -3.21 -15.15
C GLN A 36 5.48 -4.30 -14.23
N TYR A 37 5.42 -4.05 -12.93
CA TYR A 37 5.73 -5.01 -11.88
C TYR A 37 4.47 -5.25 -11.06
N TYR A 38 4.13 -6.52 -10.84
CA TYR A 38 2.89 -6.90 -10.17
C TYR A 38 3.16 -7.41 -8.77
N SER A 39 2.27 -7.08 -7.83
CA SER A 39 2.40 -7.46 -6.42
C SER A 39 2.35 -8.97 -6.15
N ASN A 40 1.80 -9.76 -7.06
CA ASN A 40 1.75 -11.22 -6.97
C ASN A 40 2.99 -11.92 -7.57
N THR A 41 4.03 -11.16 -7.94
CA THR A 41 5.27 -11.75 -8.50
C THR A 41 6.10 -12.36 -7.37
N ASP A 42 6.37 -13.66 -7.46
CA ASP A 42 7.28 -14.32 -6.53
C ASP A 42 8.71 -14.32 -7.07
N PHE A 43 9.56 -13.45 -6.50
CA PHE A 43 10.96 -13.35 -6.88
C PHE A 43 11.80 -14.57 -6.46
N PHE A 44 11.38 -15.28 -5.43
CA PHE A 44 12.08 -16.50 -4.98
C PHE A 44 11.85 -17.64 -5.96
N GLU A 45 10.62 -17.88 -6.38
CA GLU A 45 10.30 -18.88 -7.38
C GLU A 45 10.94 -18.57 -8.75
N GLN A 46 11.07 -17.30 -9.10
CA GLN A 46 11.71 -16.89 -10.36
C GLN A 46 13.24 -16.96 -10.32
N GLY A 47 13.84 -17.26 -9.16
CA GLY A 47 15.29 -17.31 -9.02
C GLY A 47 16.00 -15.95 -9.09
N PHE A 48 15.27 -14.87 -8.77
CA PHE A 48 15.80 -13.50 -8.78
C PHE A 48 16.39 -13.06 -7.44
N VAL A 49 16.42 -13.95 -6.47
CA VAL A 49 16.95 -13.72 -5.13
C VAL A 49 18.28 -14.44 -4.99
N GLY A 50 19.30 -13.71 -4.60
CA GLY A 50 20.67 -14.20 -4.41
C GLY A 50 21.01 -14.49 -2.95
N ALA A 51 22.19 -14.02 -2.52
CA ALA A 51 22.70 -14.26 -1.18
C ALA A 51 21.76 -13.75 -0.09
N LYS A 52 21.60 -14.51 0.99
CA LYS A 52 20.90 -14.08 2.19
C LYS A 52 21.84 -13.20 3.03
N LEU A 53 21.48 -11.94 3.20
CA LEU A 53 22.27 -10.93 3.88
C LEU A 53 21.90 -10.76 5.36
N CYS A 54 20.68 -11.16 5.72
CA CYS A 54 20.18 -11.12 7.08
C CYS A 54 19.06 -12.14 7.28
N ASP A 55 18.98 -12.73 8.47
CA ASP A 55 17.86 -13.55 8.93
C ASP A 55 17.83 -13.46 10.46
N THR A 56 17.15 -12.47 10.97
CA THR A 56 17.22 -12.14 12.41
C THR A 56 15.82 -12.02 12.98
N PRO A 57 15.53 -12.68 14.11
CA PRO A 57 14.34 -12.42 14.89
C PRO A 57 14.30 -10.95 15.33
N TYR A 58 13.15 -10.33 15.19
CA TYR A 58 12.96 -8.92 15.46
C TYR A 58 11.71 -8.65 16.28
N ASN A 59 11.83 -7.71 17.23
CA ASN A 59 10.72 -7.14 17.98
C ASN A 59 10.69 -5.65 17.67
N LEU A 60 9.51 -5.09 17.48
CA LEU A 60 9.38 -3.65 17.32
C LEU A 60 9.78 -2.94 18.61
N ASN A 61 10.67 -1.98 18.49
CA ASN A 61 11.06 -1.09 19.56
C ASN A 61 10.69 0.35 19.22
N PHE A 62 9.91 0.97 20.07
CA PHE A 62 9.43 2.34 19.93
C PHE A 62 10.24 3.35 20.75
N ASP A 63 11.28 2.90 21.42
CA ASP A 63 12.18 3.77 22.16
C ASP A 63 13.15 4.47 21.23
N GLU A 64 13.61 5.63 21.67
CA GLU A 64 14.70 6.37 21.03
C GLU A 64 15.98 5.54 21.06
N LEU A 65 16.64 5.39 19.90
CA LEU A 65 17.95 4.77 19.82
C LEU A 65 19.03 5.78 20.21
N ARG A 66 19.83 5.44 21.20
CA ARG A 66 20.90 6.28 21.74
C ARG A 66 22.24 5.64 21.51
N PHE A 67 23.16 6.42 20.91
CA PHE A 67 24.54 6.01 20.68
C PHE A 67 25.45 6.94 21.44
N ASN A 68 26.32 6.37 22.26
CA ASN A 68 27.31 7.12 23.00
C ASN A 68 28.50 7.46 22.11
N TYR A 69 29.32 8.38 22.57
CA TYR A 69 30.63 8.61 21.96
C TYR A 69 31.45 7.32 21.96
N LYS A 70 32.18 7.06 20.87
CA LYS A 70 33.06 5.89 20.74
C LYS A 70 34.37 6.08 21.50
N GLU A 71 34.84 7.30 21.56
CA GLU A 71 36.12 7.69 22.12
C GLU A 71 35.92 8.75 23.19
N ASP A 72 36.87 8.80 24.10
CA ASP A 72 37.00 9.82 25.13
C ASP A 72 37.73 11.03 24.55
N ASP A 73 37.29 12.25 24.88
CA ASP A 73 37.99 13.46 24.48
C ASP A 73 39.13 13.75 25.46
N PRO A 74 40.40 13.61 25.07
CA PRO A 74 41.53 13.81 25.96
C PRO A 74 41.70 15.28 26.45
N GLU A 75 40.95 16.23 25.86
CA GLU A 75 40.98 17.64 26.30
C GLU A 75 40.01 17.90 27.48
N THR A 76 39.17 16.95 27.88
CA THR A 76 38.26 17.07 29.00
C THR A 76 38.69 16.18 30.16
N GLU A 77 39.51 16.73 31.08
CA GLU A 77 40.20 15.98 32.15
C GLU A 77 39.28 15.23 33.17
N ASP A 78 38.00 15.65 33.33
CA ASP A 78 37.14 15.14 34.40
C ASP A 78 35.93 14.33 33.90
N VAL A 79 35.78 14.10 32.59
CA VAL A 79 34.56 13.52 32.03
C VAL A 79 34.85 12.51 30.92
N ASP A 80 34.46 11.27 31.12
CA ASP A 80 34.49 10.24 30.08
C ASP A 80 33.29 10.41 29.16
N GLU A 81 33.52 10.93 27.94
CA GLU A 81 32.48 11.15 26.91
C GLU A 81 31.82 9.87 26.44
N ARG A 82 32.46 8.72 26.57
CA ARG A 82 31.86 7.40 26.22
C ARG A 82 30.61 7.07 27.04
N SER A 83 30.45 7.73 28.20
CA SER A 83 29.23 7.67 29.00
C SER A 83 28.10 8.58 28.53
N LYS A 84 28.38 9.53 27.63
CA LYS A 84 27.43 10.51 27.10
C LYS A 84 26.83 10.07 25.78
N VAL A 85 25.58 10.46 25.54
CA VAL A 85 24.88 10.22 24.27
C VAL A 85 25.36 11.22 23.23
N GLN A 86 26.00 10.72 22.17
CA GLN A 86 26.43 11.50 21.01
C GLN A 86 25.29 11.69 20.01
N THR A 87 24.56 10.61 19.71
CA THR A 87 23.51 10.61 18.68
C THR A 87 22.23 10.02 19.20
N ARG A 88 21.11 10.69 18.91
CA ARG A 88 19.77 10.23 19.20
C ARG A 88 19.02 10.04 17.87
N LEU A 89 18.44 8.87 17.70
CA LEU A 89 17.66 8.54 16.52
C LEU A 89 16.24 8.14 16.93
N SER A 90 15.25 8.63 16.18
CA SER A 90 13.86 8.19 16.34
C SER A 90 13.75 6.66 16.17
N PRO A 91 12.72 6.03 16.75
CA PRO A 91 12.45 4.60 16.59
C PRO A 91 12.51 4.16 15.12
N ARG A 92 13.23 3.08 14.86
CA ARG A 92 13.43 2.53 13.51
C ARG A 92 13.84 1.06 13.55
N ILE A 93 13.60 0.36 12.47
CA ILE A 93 14.13 -0.99 12.27
C ILE A 93 15.59 -0.87 11.83
N ARG A 94 16.48 -1.53 12.57
CA ARG A 94 17.90 -1.63 12.25
C ARG A 94 18.34 -3.08 12.39
N VAL A 95 18.86 -3.65 11.31
CA VAL A 95 19.34 -5.03 11.28
C VAL A 95 20.76 -5.10 10.78
N PRO A 96 21.61 -5.96 11.37
CA PRO A 96 22.95 -6.21 10.85
C PRO A 96 22.84 -6.98 9.53
N LEU A 97 23.64 -6.60 8.55
CA LEU A 97 23.77 -7.31 7.28
C LEU A 97 25.09 -8.06 7.25
N ASP A 98 25.19 -9.07 6.36
CA ASP A 98 26.37 -9.88 6.16
C ASP A 98 27.59 -9.01 5.79
N ILE A 99 28.58 -9.01 6.67
CA ILE A 99 29.78 -8.19 6.54
C ILE A 99 30.65 -8.71 5.38
N ASP A 100 30.82 -10.03 5.27
CA ASP A 100 31.68 -10.64 4.25
C ASP A 100 31.15 -10.39 2.84
N PHE A 101 29.81 -10.36 2.71
CA PHE A 101 29.19 -9.97 1.44
C PHE A 101 29.55 -8.56 1.05
N PHE A 102 29.42 -7.57 1.93
CA PHE A 102 29.70 -6.18 1.62
C PHE A 102 31.21 -5.92 1.49
N GLN A 103 32.05 -6.63 2.25
CA GLN A 103 33.49 -6.60 2.05
C GLN A 103 33.82 -6.98 0.61
N THR A 104 33.41 -8.16 0.18
CA THR A 104 33.71 -8.69 -1.16
C THR A 104 33.02 -7.87 -2.27
N LYS A 105 31.75 -7.45 -2.04
CA LYS A 105 30.95 -6.79 -3.07
C LYS A 105 31.33 -5.31 -3.26
N ILE A 106 31.70 -4.63 -2.20
CA ILE A 106 31.93 -3.16 -2.21
C ILE A 106 33.39 -2.82 -1.96
N ILE A 107 33.93 -3.23 -0.79
CA ILE A 107 35.26 -2.76 -0.36
C ILE A 107 36.36 -3.30 -1.26
N ASP A 108 36.35 -4.59 -1.54
CA ASP A 108 37.37 -5.25 -2.38
C ASP A 108 37.32 -4.82 -3.86
N ASN A 109 36.25 -4.14 -4.28
CA ASN A 109 36.08 -3.58 -5.61
C ASN A 109 36.39 -2.06 -5.67
N GLU A 110 36.98 -1.48 -4.62
CA GLU A 110 37.40 -0.09 -4.62
C GLU A 110 38.31 0.23 -5.82
N GLY A 111 38.04 1.31 -6.54
CA GLY A 111 38.76 1.72 -7.74
C GLY A 111 38.51 0.86 -8.97
N GLY A 112 37.71 -0.21 -8.86
CA GLY A 112 37.37 -1.09 -9.99
C GLY A 112 36.20 -0.56 -10.84
N ASP A 113 36.06 -1.13 -12.04
CA ASP A 113 35.00 -0.78 -12.99
C ASP A 113 33.60 -0.88 -12.41
N PRO A 114 33.25 -1.88 -11.55
CA PRO A 114 31.90 -1.99 -10.98
C PRO A 114 31.46 -0.77 -10.17
N LEU A 115 32.40 -0.07 -9.52
CA LEU A 115 32.13 1.08 -8.67
C LEU A 115 32.47 2.44 -9.35
N SER A 116 32.90 2.43 -10.60
CA SER A 116 33.39 3.61 -11.32
C SER A 116 32.31 4.65 -11.61
N ASN A 117 31.05 4.23 -11.76
CA ASN A 117 29.92 5.12 -12.00
C ASN A 117 28.60 4.46 -11.60
N TYR A 118 27.53 5.28 -11.57
CA TYR A 118 26.20 4.82 -11.15
C TYR A 118 25.63 3.68 -12.01
N GLU A 119 25.84 3.71 -13.32
CA GLU A 119 25.30 2.69 -14.23
C GLU A 119 25.97 1.34 -13.98
N ASN A 120 27.32 1.32 -13.87
CA ASN A 120 28.07 0.12 -13.56
C ASN A 120 27.69 -0.43 -12.18
N PHE A 121 27.58 0.47 -11.19
CA PHE A 121 27.19 0.09 -9.84
C PHE A 121 25.81 -0.58 -9.80
N THR A 122 24.80 0.00 -10.44
CA THR A 122 23.44 -0.55 -10.44
C THR A 122 23.31 -1.87 -11.22
N ARG A 123 24.18 -2.12 -12.18
CA ARG A 123 24.27 -3.42 -12.87
C ARG A 123 24.98 -4.46 -12.01
N PHE A 124 25.94 -4.04 -11.20
CA PHE A 124 26.72 -4.90 -10.33
C PHE A 124 25.99 -5.23 -9.03
N PHE A 125 25.40 -4.25 -8.35
CA PHE A 125 24.56 -4.39 -7.17
C PHE A 125 23.14 -3.89 -7.50
N LYS A 126 22.27 -4.81 -7.88
CA LYS A 126 20.95 -4.50 -8.45
C LYS A 126 19.91 -4.11 -7.41
N GLY A 127 20.19 -4.34 -6.13
CA GLY A 127 19.32 -4.00 -5.01
C GLY A 127 19.18 -5.10 -3.97
N ILE A 128 18.18 -4.97 -3.13
CA ILE A 128 17.87 -5.93 -2.08
C ILE A 128 16.39 -6.30 -2.10
N VAL A 129 16.09 -7.48 -1.56
CA VAL A 129 14.74 -7.94 -1.23
C VAL A 129 14.60 -7.99 0.28
N ILE A 130 13.64 -7.26 0.82
CA ILE A 130 13.31 -7.27 2.26
C ILE A 130 12.05 -8.13 2.42
N ARG A 131 12.11 -9.10 3.33
CA ARG A 131 11.00 -9.99 3.66
C ARG A 131 10.84 -10.09 5.18
N ALA A 132 9.61 -10.03 5.64
CA ALA A 132 9.25 -10.39 7.01
C ALA A 132 8.40 -11.65 6.97
N ASP A 133 8.69 -12.61 7.84
CA ASP A 133 7.93 -13.86 7.99
C ASP A 133 7.98 -14.37 9.44
N ASN A 134 7.36 -15.54 9.68
CA ASN A 134 7.30 -16.18 11.01
C ASN A 134 6.74 -15.24 12.09
N PHE A 135 5.66 -14.54 11.77
CA PHE A 135 4.98 -13.69 12.72
C PHE A 135 4.36 -14.52 13.85
N SER A 136 4.55 -14.09 15.09
CA SER A 136 3.95 -14.73 16.28
C SER A 136 2.48 -14.36 16.47
N ASP A 137 2.02 -13.28 15.85
CA ASP A 137 0.66 -12.75 15.90
C ASP A 137 0.43 -11.82 14.70
N ASP A 138 -0.79 -11.39 14.49
CA ASP A 138 -1.15 -10.48 13.40
C ASP A 138 -0.41 -9.15 13.53
N LEU A 139 0.38 -8.83 12.53
CA LEU A 139 1.15 -7.59 12.44
C LEU A 139 1.32 -7.18 10.99
N TYR A 140 0.96 -5.94 10.70
CA TYR A 140 1.25 -5.30 9.42
C TYR A 140 1.91 -3.96 9.65
N MET A 141 2.94 -3.66 8.88
CA MET A 141 3.68 -2.41 9.00
C MET A 141 4.03 -1.80 7.65
N LEU A 142 3.97 -0.49 7.57
CA LEU A 142 4.46 0.27 6.42
C LEU A 142 5.86 0.81 6.76
N LEU A 143 6.85 0.43 5.95
CA LEU A 143 8.23 0.89 6.10
C LEU A 143 8.49 2.10 5.22
N ASP A 144 9.06 3.16 5.79
CA ASP A 144 9.52 4.32 5.04
C ASP A 144 10.88 4.03 4.36
N ILE A 145 10.80 3.41 3.19
CA ILE A 145 11.98 3.07 2.39
C ILE A 145 12.65 4.33 1.78
N ASN A 146 11.95 5.46 1.66
CA ASN A 146 12.56 6.69 1.15
C ASN A 146 13.69 7.21 2.04
N ASN A 147 13.54 7.02 3.36
CA ASN A 147 14.53 7.43 4.35
C ASN A 147 15.40 6.27 4.85
N ALA A 148 15.24 5.07 4.25
CA ALA A 148 16.09 3.93 4.58
C ALA A 148 17.42 3.97 3.83
N ASN A 149 18.46 3.38 4.43
CA ASN A 149 19.79 3.26 3.82
C ASN A 149 20.53 2.04 4.36
N ILE A 150 21.53 1.59 3.62
CA ILE A 150 22.55 0.65 4.09
C ILE A 150 23.77 1.48 4.45
N LYS A 151 24.26 1.34 5.67
CA LYS A 151 25.51 1.96 6.11
C LYS A 151 26.60 0.90 6.19
N ILE A 152 27.72 1.17 5.54
CA ILE A 152 28.94 0.38 5.56
C ILE A 152 29.96 1.19 6.33
N GLU A 153 30.32 0.76 7.53
CA GLU A 153 31.39 1.33 8.33
C GLU A 153 32.65 0.51 8.02
N TYR A 154 33.73 1.16 7.59
CA TYR A 154 34.95 0.49 7.22
C TYR A 154 36.18 1.28 7.62
N ASP A 155 37.26 0.56 7.87
CA ASP A 155 38.57 1.13 8.18
C ASP A 155 39.44 1.10 6.92
N TYR A 156 40.28 2.13 6.74
CA TYR A 156 41.19 2.23 5.62
C TYR A 156 42.54 2.80 6.06
N ASN A 157 43.59 2.38 5.38
CA ASN A 157 44.94 2.96 5.59
C ASN A 157 45.01 4.37 5.02
N PHE A 158 45.30 5.32 5.85
CA PHE A 158 45.53 6.71 5.50
C PHE A 158 47.04 7.04 5.62
N ASN A 159 47.63 7.50 4.56
CA ASN A 159 49.04 7.99 4.60
C ASN A 159 49.05 9.43 5.10
N ASN A 160 49.42 9.61 6.36
CA ASN A 160 49.59 10.92 6.96
C ASN A 160 50.98 11.47 6.58
N LEU A 161 51.02 12.51 5.76
CA LEU A 161 52.26 13.14 5.26
C LEU A 161 52.90 14.09 6.29
N ASN A 162 52.40 14.14 7.53
CA ASN A 162 52.86 15.03 8.60
C ASN A 162 53.11 16.50 8.17
N GLY A 163 52.32 16.99 7.20
CA GLY A 163 52.36 18.35 6.68
C GLY A 163 53.52 18.62 5.67
N THR A 164 54.25 17.58 5.25
CA THR A 164 55.33 17.69 4.24
C THR A 164 54.96 16.85 3.01
N LEU A 165 55.22 17.39 1.81
CA LEU A 165 55.01 16.66 0.55
C LEU A 165 56.30 16.03 0.02
N ASP A 166 57.43 16.61 0.39
CA ASP A 166 58.75 16.26 -0.19
C ASP A 166 59.56 15.32 0.72
N ASN A 167 59.20 15.24 1.99
CA ASN A 167 59.85 14.35 2.95
C ASN A 167 58.96 13.16 3.27
N THR A 168 59.27 12.01 2.72
CA THR A 168 58.53 10.75 2.96
C THR A 168 59.04 9.95 4.16
N SER A 169 60.09 10.45 4.84
CA SER A 169 60.68 9.72 5.96
C SER A 169 59.89 9.86 7.28
N ASP A 170 59.01 10.84 7.34
CA ASP A 170 58.09 11.12 8.47
C ASP A 170 56.64 10.72 8.17
N ASP A 171 56.36 10.16 6.98
CA ASP A 171 55.03 9.62 6.65
C ASP A 171 54.68 8.47 7.58
N VAL A 172 53.46 8.51 8.08
CA VAL A 172 52.89 7.47 8.96
C VAL A 172 51.62 6.95 8.36
N ILE A 173 51.46 5.62 8.33
CA ILE A 173 50.20 4.99 7.96
C ILE A 173 49.34 4.93 9.19
N GLU A 174 48.24 5.63 9.16
CA GLU A 174 47.19 5.62 10.20
C GLU A 174 45.98 4.83 9.71
N ILE A 175 45.25 4.19 10.64
CA ILE A 175 43.98 3.56 10.34
C ILE A 175 42.87 4.56 10.64
N ASN A 176 42.15 4.95 9.62
CA ASN A 176 41.03 5.87 9.74
C ASN A 176 39.72 5.15 9.38
N SER A 177 38.63 5.50 10.10
CA SER A 177 37.29 4.93 9.85
C SER A 177 36.44 5.87 9.00
N LYS A 178 35.66 5.30 8.09
CA LYS A 178 34.65 6.01 7.29
C LYS A 178 33.32 5.29 7.27
N VAL A 179 32.29 6.03 6.96
CA VAL A 179 30.93 5.50 6.72
C VAL A 179 30.53 5.79 5.29
N PHE A 180 30.21 4.74 4.56
CA PHE A 180 29.62 4.83 3.24
C PHE A 180 28.13 4.48 3.33
N SER A 181 27.25 5.29 2.72
CA SER A 181 25.81 5.11 2.78
C SER A 181 25.22 4.89 1.40
N LEU A 182 24.47 3.81 1.25
CA LEU A 182 23.70 3.47 0.05
C LEU A 182 22.22 3.80 0.30
N SER A 183 21.65 4.70 -0.47
CA SER A 183 20.25 5.09 -0.41
C SER A 183 19.41 4.32 -1.45
N PHE A 184 18.13 4.10 -1.14
CA PHE A 184 17.21 3.39 -2.02
C PHE A 184 16.49 4.36 -2.98
N ASN A 185 17.11 4.69 -4.10
CA ASN A 185 16.59 5.65 -5.10
C ASN A 185 16.01 4.99 -6.36
N GLY A 186 16.07 3.67 -6.46
CA GLY A 186 15.62 2.92 -7.63
C GLY A 186 14.13 2.59 -7.64
N ILE A 187 13.75 1.70 -8.55
CA ILE A 187 12.40 1.14 -8.62
C ILE A 187 12.12 0.32 -7.37
N ARG A 188 10.94 0.51 -6.81
CA ARG A 188 10.48 -0.18 -5.60
C ARG A 188 9.03 -0.61 -5.80
N PHE A 189 8.71 -1.79 -5.32
CA PHE A 189 7.33 -2.28 -5.25
C PHE A 189 7.22 -3.36 -4.18
N ASN A 190 6.01 -3.60 -3.71
CA ASN A 190 5.72 -4.63 -2.74
C ASN A 190 5.23 -5.89 -3.46
N THR A 191 5.66 -7.04 -2.97
CA THR A 191 5.05 -8.32 -3.31
C THR A 191 4.24 -8.82 -2.11
N LEU A 192 3.04 -9.31 -2.39
CA LEU A 192 2.08 -9.76 -1.39
C LEU A 192 1.61 -11.15 -1.78
N ASN A 193 1.79 -12.11 -0.87
CA ASN A 193 1.25 -13.45 -1.03
C ASN A 193 0.02 -13.58 -0.14
N HIS A 194 -1.11 -13.91 -0.73
CA HIS A 194 -2.33 -14.26 0.00
C HIS A 194 -2.23 -15.74 0.34
N LEU A 195 -1.81 -16.04 1.57
CA LEU A 195 -1.76 -17.40 2.10
C LEU A 195 -3.00 -17.64 2.96
N ASP A 196 -3.50 -18.87 2.93
CA ASP A 196 -4.56 -19.35 3.82
C ASP A 196 -5.85 -18.48 3.83
N VAL A 197 -6.26 -18.01 2.64
CA VAL A 197 -7.57 -17.34 2.49
C VAL A 197 -8.67 -18.30 2.90
N SER A 198 -9.58 -17.87 3.77
CA SER A 198 -10.67 -18.74 4.24
C SER A 198 -11.56 -19.19 3.08
N GLY A 199 -12.01 -20.44 3.12
CA GLY A 199 -12.90 -20.99 2.09
C GLY A 199 -14.22 -20.22 1.94
N GLU A 200 -14.64 -19.47 2.95
CA GLU A 200 -15.79 -18.56 2.89
C GLU A 200 -15.51 -17.39 1.95
N ILE A 201 -14.35 -16.72 2.12
CA ILE A 201 -13.93 -15.61 1.25
C ILE A 201 -13.77 -16.10 -0.19
N GLU A 202 -13.09 -17.23 -0.39
CA GLU A 202 -12.89 -17.81 -1.73
C GLU A 202 -14.22 -18.08 -2.43
N LYS A 203 -15.19 -18.61 -1.72
CA LYS A 203 -16.53 -18.90 -2.25
C LYS A 203 -17.24 -17.62 -2.70
N GLU A 204 -17.26 -16.58 -1.87
CA GLU A 204 -17.92 -15.31 -2.21
C GLU A 204 -17.20 -14.60 -3.38
N VAL A 205 -15.87 -14.67 -3.43
CA VAL A 205 -15.07 -14.14 -4.54
C VAL A 205 -15.41 -14.90 -5.85
N GLN A 206 -15.51 -16.23 -5.81
CA GLN A 206 -15.89 -17.04 -6.97
C GLN A 206 -17.31 -16.72 -7.46
N LEU A 207 -18.26 -16.48 -6.56
CA LEU A 207 -19.60 -16.03 -6.94
C LEU A 207 -19.52 -14.71 -7.70
N GLY A 208 -18.79 -13.72 -7.18
CA GLY A 208 -18.60 -12.42 -7.82
C GLY A 208 -17.92 -12.52 -9.20
N GLN A 209 -16.90 -13.37 -9.34
CA GLN A 209 -16.23 -13.61 -10.64
C GLN A 209 -17.18 -14.22 -11.69
N ASN A 210 -18.14 -14.99 -11.25
CA ASN A 210 -19.18 -15.59 -12.12
C ASN A 210 -20.40 -14.68 -12.31
N ASN A 211 -20.35 -13.42 -11.86
CA ASN A 211 -21.50 -12.49 -11.84
C ASN A 211 -22.72 -13.02 -11.10
N ILE A 212 -22.52 -13.84 -10.10
CA ILE A 212 -23.59 -14.32 -9.21
C ILE A 212 -23.59 -13.42 -7.97
N PRO A 213 -24.78 -12.91 -7.53
CA PRO A 213 -24.85 -12.09 -6.34
C PRO A 213 -24.29 -12.81 -5.10
N SER A 214 -23.28 -12.23 -4.47
CA SER A 214 -22.69 -12.75 -3.24
C SER A 214 -23.50 -12.35 -2.01
N LYS A 215 -23.41 -13.14 -0.94
CA LYS A 215 -24.04 -12.79 0.35
C LYS A 215 -23.23 -11.76 1.11
N LYS A 216 -21.91 -11.79 0.96
CA LYS A 216 -20.95 -10.89 1.60
C LYS A 216 -20.00 -10.29 0.59
N SER A 217 -19.57 -9.08 0.85
CA SER A 217 -18.58 -8.34 0.07
C SER A 217 -17.37 -8.05 0.94
N TYR A 218 -16.23 -8.60 0.61
CA TYR A 218 -14.96 -8.35 1.30
C TYR A 218 -14.22 -7.23 0.61
N LEU A 219 -13.91 -6.17 1.34
CA LEU A 219 -13.18 -5.02 0.84
C LEU A 219 -11.94 -4.78 1.70
N ASN A 220 -10.78 -4.67 1.07
CA ASN A 220 -9.56 -4.21 1.75
C ASN A 220 -8.60 -3.53 0.76
N GLY A 221 -7.60 -2.83 1.30
CA GLY A 221 -6.57 -2.20 0.49
C GLY A 221 -5.60 -3.18 -0.18
N ASN A 222 -5.60 -4.45 0.22
CA ASN A 222 -4.66 -5.48 -0.25
C ASN A 222 -5.14 -6.27 -1.47
N GLY A 223 -6.20 -5.82 -2.15
CA GLY A 223 -6.59 -6.38 -3.43
C GLY A 223 -8.01 -6.91 -3.53
N TYR A 224 -8.83 -6.77 -2.50
CA TYR A 224 -10.25 -7.11 -2.58
C TYR A 224 -11.09 -5.85 -2.79
N PHE A 225 -11.88 -5.87 -3.85
CA PHE A 225 -12.89 -4.86 -4.15
C PHE A 225 -14.16 -5.54 -4.63
N SER A 226 -15.29 -4.85 -4.54
CA SER A 226 -16.58 -5.39 -4.95
C SER A 226 -17.13 -4.63 -6.15
N THR A 227 -18.05 -5.26 -6.86
CA THR A 227 -18.78 -4.65 -7.97
C THR A 227 -20.27 -4.73 -7.75
N ILE A 228 -20.98 -3.70 -8.18
CA ILE A 228 -22.44 -3.62 -8.17
C ILE A 228 -22.94 -3.09 -9.52
N LYS A 229 -24.02 -3.62 -9.99
CA LYS A 229 -24.74 -3.09 -11.14
C LYS A 229 -26.18 -2.78 -10.73
N LEU A 230 -26.53 -1.53 -10.83
CA LEU A 230 -27.86 -1.07 -10.44
C LEU A 230 -28.91 -1.57 -11.44
N PHE A 231 -30.09 -1.90 -10.95
CA PHE A 231 -31.22 -2.35 -11.76
C PHE A 231 -30.94 -3.56 -12.66
N ASP A 232 -29.98 -4.40 -12.32
CA ASP A 232 -29.62 -5.58 -13.10
C ASP A 232 -30.32 -6.83 -12.55
N LYS A 233 -31.48 -7.15 -13.10
CA LYS A 233 -32.07 -8.48 -12.93
C LYS A 233 -31.74 -9.32 -14.15
N GLN A 234 -31.28 -10.55 -13.97
CA GLN A 234 -30.87 -11.49 -15.03
C GLN A 234 -31.99 -11.82 -16.01
N ASP A 235 -33.24 -11.61 -15.65
CA ASP A 235 -34.39 -11.81 -16.51
C ASP A 235 -34.79 -10.50 -17.19
N SER A 236 -34.45 -10.36 -18.43
CA SER A 236 -34.92 -9.52 -19.54
C SER A 236 -35.82 -8.29 -19.30
N GLN A 237 -36.20 -7.99 -18.07
CA GLN A 237 -37.08 -6.88 -17.73
C GLN A 237 -36.59 -6.18 -16.47
N ASN A 238 -35.80 -5.14 -16.68
CA ASN A 238 -35.53 -4.11 -15.69
C ASN A 238 -36.85 -3.32 -15.42
N GLU A 239 -37.85 -4.00 -14.87
CA GLU A 239 -39.19 -3.46 -14.68
C GLU A 239 -39.14 -2.13 -13.94
N LEU A 240 -38.40 -2.07 -12.83
CA LEU A 240 -38.28 -0.86 -12.04
C LEU A 240 -37.65 0.31 -12.84
N LEU A 241 -36.55 0.09 -13.55
CA LEU A 241 -35.92 1.15 -14.34
C LEU A 241 -36.84 1.57 -15.51
N ASN A 242 -37.55 0.63 -16.11
CA ASN A 242 -38.50 0.92 -17.19
C ASN A 242 -39.72 1.67 -16.66
N ASP A 243 -40.19 1.37 -15.45
CA ASP A 243 -41.30 2.08 -14.82
C ASP A 243 -40.90 3.51 -14.42
N LEU A 244 -39.70 3.68 -13.85
CA LEU A 244 -39.13 5.01 -13.58
C LEU A 244 -39.04 5.85 -14.88
N ARG A 245 -38.71 5.22 -16.01
CA ARG A 245 -38.65 5.88 -17.34
C ARG A 245 -40.01 6.22 -17.91
N LYS A 246 -40.98 5.29 -17.79
CA LYS A 246 -42.36 5.48 -18.32
C LYS A 246 -43.11 6.57 -17.58
N ASN A 247 -42.99 6.60 -16.25
CA ASN A 247 -43.76 7.49 -15.39
C ASN A 247 -43.18 8.91 -15.36
N ARG A 248 -42.02 9.17 -16.00
CA ARG A 248 -41.38 10.50 -16.06
C ARG A 248 -41.14 11.13 -14.69
N TRP A 249 -40.94 10.33 -13.67
CA TRP A 249 -40.71 10.82 -12.31
C TRP A 249 -39.44 11.65 -12.26
N LEU A 250 -39.51 12.75 -11.52
CA LEU A 250 -38.36 13.59 -11.24
C LEU A 250 -37.68 13.11 -9.96
N VAL A 251 -36.52 12.48 -10.11
CA VAL A 251 -35.73 12.04 -8.95
C VAL A 251 -35.04 13.25 -8.33
N SER A 252 -35.41 13.55 -7.09
CA SER A 252 -34.81 14.64 -6.28
C SER A 252 -33.57 14.19 -5.52
N GLU A 253 -33.56 12.94 -5.06
CA GLU A 253 -32.42 12.33 -4.36
C GLU A 253 -32.38 10.82 -4.60
N ALA A 254 -31.16 10.27 -4.71
CA ALA A 254 -30.93 8.83 -4.72
C ALA A 254 -29.69 8.51 -3.87
N ASN A 255 -29.89 7.62 -2.89
CA ASN A 255 -28.88 7.21 -1.93
C ASN A 255 -28.62 5.71 -2.04
N LEU A 256 -27.34 5.32 -2.17
CA LEU A 256 -26.90 3.95 -2.10
C LEU A 256 -26.35 3.68 -0.70
N PHE A 257 -26.91 2.68 -0.02
CA PHE A 257 -26.48 2.23 1.29
C PHE A 257 -25.79 0.87 1.18
N LEU A 258 -24.63 0.76 1.82
CA LEU A 258 -23.85 -0.46 1.93
C LEU A 258 -23.70 -0.78 3.41
N TYR A 259 -24.35 -1.83 3.89
CA TYR A 259 -24.40 -2.16 5.31
C TYR A 259 -23.21 -3.01 5.74
N VAL A 260 -22.63 -2.68 6.89
CA VAL A 260 -21.50 -3.43 7.48
C VAL A 260 -22.03 -4.72 8.11
N ASP A 261 -21.37 -5.82 7.81
CA ASP A 261 -21.61 -7.10 8.50
C ASP A 261 -20.96 -7.02 9.89
N GLN A 262 -21.80 -6.76 10.89
CA GLN A 262 -21.36 -6.53 12.27
C GLN A 262 -20.79 -7.77 12.96
N ASP A 263 -21.04 -8.96 12.43
CA ASP A 263 -20.48 -10.21 12.97
C ASP A 263 -18.99 -10.39 12.59
N HIS A 264 -18.49 -9.60 11.65
CA HIS A 264 -17.14 -9.75 11.07
C HIS A 264 -16.19 -8.57 11.35
N TYR A 265 -16.51 -7.66 12.22
CA TYR A 265 -15.54 -6.66 12.65
C TYR A 265 -15.06 -6.91 14.08
N VAL A 266 -13.77 -6.68 14.32
CA VAL A 266 -13.15 -6.88 15.65
C VAL A 266 -13.15 -5.56 16.43
N SER A 267 -12.87 -4.45 15.75
CA SER A 267 -12.78 -3.11 16.34
C SER A 267 -13.15 -2.05 15.30
N SER A 268 -13.74 -0.95 15.75
CA SER A 268 -14.03 0.21 14.88
C SER A 268 -12.74 0.86 14.35
N GLU A 269 -11.61 0.69 15.04
CA GLU A 269 -10.30 1.20 14.61
C GLU A 269 -9.72 0.43 13.42
N ASP A 270 -10.20 -0.78 13.18
CA ASP A 270 -9.76 -1.65 12.09
C ASP A 270 -10.58 -1.48 10.80
N LEU A 271 -11.61 -0.63 10.82
CA LEU A 271 -12.47 -0.39 9.69
C LEU A 271 -12.02 0.79 8.83
N ILE A 272 -12.37 0.70 7.57
CA ILE A 272 -12.11 1.78 6.61
C ILE A 272 -13.12 2.90 6.84
N GLU A 273 -12.64 4.11 7.11
CA GLU A 273 -13.52 5.27 7.34
C GLU A 273 -14.32 5.69 6.10
N ARG A 274 -13.82 5.38 4.90
CA ARG A 274 -14.43 5.83 3.66
C ARG A 274 -14.26 4.84 2.53
N LEU A 275 -15.32 4.63 1.76
CA LEU A 275 -15.31 3.91 0.50
C LEU A 275 -15.41 4.87 -0.69
N TYR A 276 -15.08 4.35 -1.89
CA TYR A 276 -15.11 5.08 -3.15
C TYR A 276 -15.79 4.26 -4.24
N LEU A 277 -16.55 4.95 -5.11
CA LEU A 277 -17.25 4.37 -6.24
C LEU A 277 -16.64 4.82 -7.56
N PHE A 278 -16.38 3.87 -8.45
CA PHE A 278 -15.85 4.15 -9.78
C PHE A 278 -16.42 3.21 -10.85
N ASN A 279 -16.35 3.64 -12.10
CA ASN A 279 -16.72 2.81 -13.22
C ASN A 279 -15.70 1.69 -13.42
N TYR A 280 -16.11 0.44 -13.29
CA TYR A 280 -15.24 -0.73 -13.40
C TYR A 280 -14.50 -0.80 -14.75
N SER A 281 -15.14 -0.41 -15.84
CA SER A 281 -14.58 -0.58 -17.19
C SER A 281 -13.45 0.40 -17.52
N ASN A 282 -13.45 1.60 -16.94
CA ASN A 282 -12.48 2.64 -17.30
C ASN A 282 -11.81 3.35 -16.11
N GLY A 283 -12.21 3.03 -14.87
CA GLY A 283 -11.65 3.63 -13.66
C GLY A 283 -12.12 5.06 -13.37
N SER A 284 -13.02 5.64 -14.17
CA SER A 284 -13.50 6.99 -13.93
C SER A 284 -14.42 7.06 -12.69
N PRO A 285 -14.40 8.16 -11.93
CA PRO A 285 -15.33 8.33 -10.83
C PRO A 285 -16.78 8.33 -11.28
N VAL A 286 -17.70 7.94 -10.40
CA VAL A 286 -19.14 8.16 -10.62
C VAL A 286 -19.39 9.67 -10.77
N ILE A 287 -20.33 10.06 -11.63
CA ILE A 287 -20.57 11.48 -11.98
C ILE A 287 -20.85 12.37 -10.74
N ASP A 288 -21.52 11.83 -9.74
CA ASP A 288 -21.86 12.55 -8.52
C ASP A 288 -20.59 12.96 -7.74
N PHE A 289 -19.54 12.12 -7.75
CA PHE A 289 -18.23 12.49 -7.21
C PHE A 289 -17.63 13.69 -7.98
N THR A 290 -17.72 13.69 -9.29
CA THR A 290 -17.15 14.75 -10.12
C THR A 290 -17.87 16.08 -9.93
N LEU A 291 -19.19 16.06 -9.75
CA LEU A 291 -20.03 17.23 -9.57
C LEU A 291 -20.00 17.79 -8.14
N ASP A 292 -19.58 16.99 -7.17
CA ASP A 292 -19.46 17.45 -5.80
C ASP A 292 -18.23 18.34 -5.62
N ASN A 293 -18.45 19.63 -5.31
CA ASN A 293 -17.41 20.59 -5.01
C ASN A 293 -17.35 20.98 -3.52
N SER A 294 -18.02 20.19 -2.66
CA SER A 294 -17.99 20.45 -1.22
C SER A 294 -16.58 20.21 -0.64
N VAL A 295 -16.12 21.14 0.19
CA VAL A 295 -14.78 21.16 0.78
C VAL A 295 -14.88 21.21 2.28
N ASN A 296 -14.09 20.42 2.97
CA ASN A 296 -13.91 20.46 4.40
C ASN A 296 -12.59 21.18 4.74
N ASN A 297 -12.68 22.41 5.25
CA ASN A 297 -11.51 23.24 5.53
C ASN A 297 -10.61 22.68 6.64
N ASN A 298 -11.14 21.85 7.51
CA ASN A 298 -10.40 21.28 8.64
C ASN A 298 -9.77 19.92 8.34
N GLN A 299 -10.39 19.14 7.45
CA GLN A 299 -9.98 17.78 7.15
C GLN A 299 -10.16 17.51 5.65
N LYS A 300 -9.10 17.67 4.87
CA LYS A 300 -9.14 17.49 3.40
C LYS A 300 -9.56 16.08 2.94
N ASN A 301 -9.34 15.05 3.73
CA ASN A 301 -9.83 13.71 3.45
C ASN A 301 -11.37 13.59 3.55
N ARG A 302 -12.02 14.61 4.14
CA ARG A 302 -13.48 14.74 4.22
C ARG A 302 -14.09 15.68 3.17
N ASP A 303 -13.34 16.11 2.17
CA ASP A 303 -13.88 16.80 1.00
C ASP A 303 -14.91 15.92 0.27
N LYS A 304 -15.75 16.51 -0.57
CA LYS A 304 -16.83 15.80 -1.30
C LYS A 304 -17.79 15.05 -0.36
N PHE A 305 -18.19 15.74 0.71
CA PHE A 305 -19.04 15.14 1.74
C PHE A 305 -20.52 15.00 1.31
N ILE A 306 -20.94 15.69 0.23
CA ILE A 306 -22.28 15.51 -0.36
C ILE A 306 -22.36 14.15 -1.07
N PHE A 307 -21.32 13.79 -1.83
CA PHE A 307 -21.20 12.47 -2.43
C PHE A 307 -21.14 11.38 -1.35
N GLY A 308 -20.41 11.62 -0.27
CA GLY A 308 -20.39 10.77 0.91
C GLY A 308 -19.36 9.64 0.85
N GLY A 309 -19.81 8.43 1.12
CA GLY A 309 -18.98 7.24 1.23
C GLY A 309 -18.34 7.05 2.61
N PHE A 310 -18.73 7.83 3.60
CA PHE A 310 -18.24 7.71 4.98
C PHE A 310 -18.97 6.61 5.73
N LEU A 311 -18.24 6.01 6.67
CA LEU A 311 -18.79 5.09 7.65
C LEU A 311 -19.75 5.85 8.59
N GLU A 312 -20.97 5.37 8.69
CA GLU A 312 -21.99 5.83 9.65
C GLU A 312 -22.10 4.81 10.78
N TYR A 313 -22.38 5.29 11.97
CA TYR A 313 -22.54 4.47 13.18
C TYR A 313 -24.02 4.42 13.59
N ASP A 314 -24.41 3.35 14.26
CA ASP A 314 -25.75 3.20 14.84
C ASP A 314 -25.86 3.94 16.20
N ASP A 315 -27.04 3.90 16.80
CA ASP A 315 -27.33 4.53 18.11
C ASP A 315 -26.50 3.96 19.28
N LEU A 316 -25.84 2.81 19.08
CA LEU A 316 -24.95 2.16 20.03
C LEU A 316 -23.46 2.41 19.72
N ASP A 317 -23.16 3.35 18.82
CA ASP A 317 -21.81 3.68 18.35
C ASP A 317 -21.09 2.49 17.69
N ARG A 318 -21.84 1.59 17.04
CA ARG A 318 -21.29 0.49 16.28
C ARG A 318 -21.27 0.82 14.80
N PRO A 319 -20.22 0.42 14.04
CA PRO A 319 -20.17 0.58 12.60
C PRO A 319 -21.42 0.01 11.95
N TYR A 320 -22.10 0.81 11.13
CA TYR A 320 -23.41 0.45 10.63
C TYR A 320 -23.47 0.35 9.11
N ARG A 321 -23.10 1.44 8.40
CA ARG A 321 -23.20 1.48 6.94
C ARG A 321 -22.35 2.59 6.32
N TYR A 322 -22.17 2.50 5.00
CA TYR A 322 -21.66 3.59 4.17
C TYR A 322 -22.79 4.14 3.31
N LYS A 323 -22.89 5.46 3.22
CA LYS A 323 -23.89 6.16 2.43
C LYS A 323 -23.26 6.93 1.29
N PHE A 324 -23.80 6.73 0.07
CA PHE A 324 -23.41 7.48 -1.13
C PHE A 324 -24.63 8.16 -1.73
N ARG A 325 -24.51 9.45 -2.05
CA ARG A 325 -25.50 10.16 -2.84
C ARG A 325 -25.13 10.04 -4.31
N ILE A 326 -25.97 9.32 -5.08
CA ILE A 326 -25.75 9.03 -6.51
C ILE A 326 -26.90 9.51 -7.40
N THR A 327 -27.49 10.62 -7.03
CA THR A 327 -28.68 11.21 -7.68
C THR A 327 -28.48 11.46 -9.15
N ASN A 328 -27.34 12.05 -9.54
CA ASN A 328 -27.05 12.37 -10.94
C ASN A 328 -26.82 11.11 -11.78
N HIS A 329 -26.15 10.10 -11.20
CA HIS A 329 -25.97 8.82 -11.87
C HIS A 329 -27.32 8.16 -12.17
N VAL A 330 -28.21 8.06 -11.17
CA VAL A 330 -29.55 7.49 -11.31
C VAL A 330 -30.39 8.27 -12.32
N ASN A 331 -30.40 9.61 -12.24
CA ASN A 331 -31.11 10.46 -13.22
C ASN A 331 -30.63 10.23 -14.64
N ARG A 332 -29.30 10.09 -14.87
CA ARG A 332 -28.76 9.76 -16.20
C ARG A 332 -29.22 8.41 -16.72
N LEU A 333 -29.29 7.39 -15.84
CA LEU A 333 -29.83 6.07 -16.21
C LEU A 333 -31.30 6.15 -16.63
N ILE A 334 -32.12 6.89 -15.90
CA ILE A 334 -33.53 7.08 -16.20
C ILE A 334 -33.72 7.82 -17.52
N ARG A 335 -32.98 8.90 -17.74
CA ARG A 335 -33.04 9.71 -18.97
C ARG A 335 -32.38 9.06 -20.19
N LYS A 336 -31.74 7.92 -20.03
CA LYS A 336 -30.93 7.21 -21.05
C LYS A 336 -29.71 8.04 -21.53
N ASP A 337 -29.23 8.97 -20.72
CA ASP A 337 -28.04 9.79 -21.00
C ASP A 337 -26.73 9.07 -20.65
N SER A 338 -26.81 7.87 -20.06
CA SER A 338 -25.69 7.05 -19.69
C SER A 338 -26.02 5.56 -19.81
N THR A 339 -25.00 4.76 -20.05
CA THR A 339 -25.11 3.30 -19.98
C THR A 339 -25.13 2.85 -18.52
N ASN A 340 -25.84 1.77 -18.21
CA ASN A 340 -25.81 1.11 -16.91
C ASN A 340 -24.52 0.29 -16.78
N TYR A 341 -23.42 0.97 -16.42
CA TYR A 341 -22.13 0.31 -16.22
C TYR A 341 -22.02 -0.30 -14.83
N THR A 342 -21.16 -1.29 -14.70
CA THR A 342 -20.82 -1.87 -13.41
C THR A 342 -20.01 -0.86 -12.59
N ILE A 343 -20.47 -0.57 -11.37
CA ILE A 343 -19.79 0.28 -10.40
C ILE A 343 -18.89 -0.62 -9.56
N ALA A 344 -17.63 -0.26 -9.43
CA ALA A 344 -16.71 -0.88 -8.48
C ALA A 344 -16.65 -0.07 -7.19
N ILE A 345 -16.49 -0.78 -6.08
CA ILE A 345 -16.43 -0.25 -4.71
C ILE A 345 -15.06 -0.61 -4.15
N SER A 346 -14.32 0.36 -3.67
CA SER A 346 -13.00 0.15 -3.07
C SER A 346 -12.79 1.02 -1.83
N PRO A 347 -11.85 0.65 -0.94
CA PRO A 347 -11.39 1.56 0.09
C PRO A 347 -10.88 2.88 -0.49
N ALA A 348 -10.94 3.96 0.28
CA ALA A 348 -10.42 5.26 -0.13
C ALA A 348 -9.63 5.94 0.97
N ASN A 349 -8.49 6.51 0.58
CA ASN A 349 -7.71 7.42 1.39
C ASN A 349 -7.24 8.59 0.50
N GLY A 350 -7.45 9.81 0.94
CA GLY A 350 -7.02 10.97 0.16
C GLY A 350 -7.89 11.23 -1.08
N ILE A 351 -9.19 11.40 -0.89
CA ILE A 351 -10.27 11.55 -1.89
C ILE A 351 -10.03 12.58 -3.01
N ASN A 352 -9.02 13.42 -2.90
CA ASN A 352 -8.77 14.52 -3.82
C ASN A 352 -8.03 14.11 -5.12
N SER A 353 -7.55 12.87 -5.22
CA SER A 353 -6.88 12.37 -6.42
C SER A 353 -7.80 11.40 -7.18
N ILE A 354 -8.09 11.71 -8.44
CA ILE A 354 -8.83 10.83 -9.36
C ILE A 354 -7.90 10.03 -10.28
N ALA A 355 -6.59 10.09 -10.06
CA ALA A 355 -5.63 9.31 -10.82
C ALA A 355 -5.88 7.80 -10.61
N TYR A 356 -5.54 7.01 -11.61
CA TYR A 356 -5.64 5.56 -11.52
C TYR A 356 -4.33 4.88 -11.94
N LYS A 357 -4.17 3.65 -11.49
CA LYS A 357 -3.10 2.75 -11.90
C LYS A 357 -3.71 1.52 -12.56
N ARG A 358 -2.95 0.92 -13.46
CA ARG A 358 -3.35 -0.34 -14.07
C ARG A 358 -3.13 -1.46 -13.06
N ALA A 359 -4.18 -2.18 -12.73
CA ALA A 359 -4.15 -3.37 -11.88
C ALA A 359 -4.57 -4.60 -12.71
N GLN A 360 -4.10 -5.77 -12.30
CA GLN A 360 -4.53 -7.05 -12.88
C GLN A 360 -5.40 -7.78 -11.86
N THR A 361 -6.58 -8.20 -12.29
CA THR A 361 -7.47 -9.02 -11.48
C THR A 361 -7.02 -10.48 -11.44
N SER A 362 -7.54 -11.27 -10.52
CA SER A 362 -7.30 -12.72 -10.46
C SER A 362 -7.76 -13.46 -11.74
N GLY A 363 -8.75 -12.92 -12.46
CA GLY A 363 -9.17 -13.38 -13.78
C GLY A 363 -8.26 -12.95 -14.93
N GLN A 364 -7.10 -12.36 -14.62
CA GLN A 364 -6.12 -11.82 -15.58
C GLN A 364 -6.61 -10.66 -16.47
N GLU A 365 -7.73 -10.07 -16.15
CA GLU A 365 -8.18 -8.85 -16.77
C GLU A 365 -7.43 -7.64 -16.21
N PHE A 366 -7.20 -6.64 -17.06
CA PHE A 366 -6.61 -5.38 -16.64
C PHE A 366 -7.70 -4.34 -16.41
N ILE A 367 -7.67 -3.74 -15.24
CA ILE A 367 -8.56 -2.65 -14.84
C ILE A 367 -7.78 -1.38 -14.52
N ASN A 368 -8.45 -0.25 -14.62
CA ASN A 368 -7.96 1.02 -14.11
C ASN A 368 -8.41 1.17 -12.66
N TYR A 369 -7.53 0.90 -11.71
CA TYR A 369 -7.81 0.96 -10.28
C TYR A 369 -7.43 2.32 -9.71
N PRO A 370 -8.30 2.97 -8.91
CA PRO A 370 -8.02 4.30 -8.40
C PRO A 370 -6.81 4.35 -7.47
N SER A 371 -5.96 5.34 -7.65
CA SER A 371 -4.79 5.53 -6.79
C SER A 371 -5.14 6.04 -5.38
N ILE A 372 -6.39 6.50 -5.19
CA ILE A 372 -6.94 6.86 -3.87
C ILE A 372 -7.27 5.64 -3.00
N SER A 373 -7.34 4.46 -3.60
CA SER A 373 -7.47 3.20 -2.87
C SER A 373 -6.14 2.85 -2.22
N ILE A 374 -6.18 2.49 -0.96
CA ILE A 374 -4.99 2.31 -0.13
C ILE A 374 -4.51 0.86 -0.13
N LEU A 375 -3.18 0.69 -0.11
CA LEU A 375 -2.56 -0.54 0.34
C LEU A 375 -2.51 -0.51 1.87
N SER A 376 -3.54 -1.04 2.50
CA SER A 376 -3.70 -1.11 3.95
C SER A 376 -4.27 -2.48 4.31
N PRO A 377 -3.94 -3.03 5.48
CA PRO A 377 -4.59 -4.24 5.98
C PRO A 377 -6.03 -3.96 6.39
N LEU A 378 -6.40 -2.70 6.59
CA LEU A 378 -7.75 -2.34 6.96
C LEU A 378 -8.74 -2.81 5.90
N GLY A 379 -9.82 -3.39 6.38
CA GLY A 379 -10.86 -3.94 5.55
C GLY A 379 -12.24 -3.73 6.15
N VAL A 380 -13.25 -4.11 5.39
CA VAL A 380 -14.63 -4.17 5.86
C VAL A 380 -15.34 -5.30 5.13
N VAL A 381 -16.17 -6.01 5.87
CA VAL A 381 -17.12 -6.96 5.30
C VAL A 381 -18.49 -6.28 5.24
N LEU A 382 -19.08 -6.26 4.05
CA LEU A 382 -20.39 -5.70 3.81
C LEU A 382 -21.37 -6.80 3.49
N HIS A 383 -22.63 -6.60 3.80
CA HIS A 383 -23.70 -7.44 3.28
C HIS A 383 -23.80 -7.29 1.75
N GLY A 384 -23.91 -8.40 1.04
CA GLY A 384 -24.10 -8.44 -0.40
C GLY A 384 -25.59 -8.42 -0.79
N SER A 385 -25.88 -8.59 -2.07
CA SER A 385 -27.26 -8.67 -2.59
C SER A 385 -27.81 -10.11 -2.71
N GLY A 386 -26.97 -11.13 -2.48
CA GLY A 386 -27.29 -12.54 -2.67
C GLY A 386 -27.95 -13.25 -1.48
N GLY A 387 -28.27 -12.55 -0.38
CA GLY A 387 -28.96 -13.12 0.79
C GLY A 387 -30.47 -13.30 0.57
N ASP A 388 -31.20 -13.74 1.63
CA ASP A 388 -32.66 -13.90 1.59
C ASP A 388 -33.36 -12.54 1.40
N GLU A 389 -34.50 -12.52 0.71
CA GLU A 389 -35.23 -11.28 0.41
C GLU A 389 -35.73 -10.54 1.66
N THR A 390 -35.78 -11.21 2.79
CA THR A 390 -36.23 -10.67 4.10
C THR A 390 -35.10 -10.02 4.91
N ASP A 391 -33.85 -10.09 4.44
CA ASP A 391 -32.70 -9.50 5.14
C ASP A 391 -32.70 -7.98 4.97
N SER A 392 -32.95 -7.24 6.04
CA SER A 392 -32.98 -5.78 6.07
C SER A 392 -31.59 -5.14 5.96
N SER A 393 -30.54 -5.94 6.00
CA SER A 393 -29.15 -5.48 5.98
C SER A 393 -28.49 -5.52 4.59
N LYS A 394 -29.29 -5.77 3.53
CA LYS A 394 -28.79 -5.81 2.14
C LYS A 394 -28.42 -4.43 1.60
N ILE A 395 -27.67 -4.44 0.50
CA ILE A 395 -27.46 -3.24 -0.32
C ILE A 395 -28.80 -2.63 -0.69
N GLU A 396 -28.98 -1.36 -0.39
CA GLU A 396 -30.21 -0.62 -0.60
C GLU A 396 -29.98 0.60 -1.50
N LEU A 397 -30.89 0.82 -2.46
CA LEU A 397 -30.98 2.03 -3.24
C LEU A 397 -32.29 2.73 -2.94
N GLU A 398 -32.21 3.82 -2.17
CA GLU A 398 -33.36 4.66 -1.83
C GLU A 398 -33.49 5.79 -2.87
N ILE A 399 -34.68 5.94 -3.45
CA ILE A 399 -34.96 6.94 -4.47
C ILE A 399 -36.13 7.81 -4.03
N PHE A 400 -35.87 9.10 -3.84
CA PHE A 400 -36.91 10.11 -3.64
C PHE A 400 -37.29 10.75 -4.97
N TYR A 401 -38.56 10.75 -5.29
CA TYR A 401 -39.06 11.29 -6.57
C TYR A 401 -40.37 12.05 -6.39
N THR A 402 -40.66 12.91 -7.36
CA THR A 402 -41.93 13.61 -7.46
C THR A 402 -42.65 13.14 -8.70
N GLU A 403 -43.92 12.81 -8.55
CA GLU A 403 -44.83 12.51 -9.68
C GLU A 403 -45.39 13.81 -10.23
N TYR A 404 -45.48 13.89 -11.56
CA TYR A 404 -46.12 15.01 -12.26
C TYR A 404 -47.51 14.62 -12.72
#